data_68bef575ebb35c9049ce4db252e8abb1
#
_entry.id   68bef575ebb35c9049ce4db252e8abb1
#
_cell.length_a   1.000
_cell.length_b   1.000
_cell.length_c   1.000
_cell.angle_alpha   90.00
_cell.angle_beta   90.00
_cell.angle_gamma   90.00
#
_symmetry.space_group_name_H-M   'P 1'
#
loop_
_entity.id
_entity.type
_entity.pdbx_description
1 polymer ?
#
loop_
_entity_poly.entity_id
_entity_poly.type
_entity_poly.pdbx_seq_one_letter_code
_entity_poly.pdbx_strand_id
1 'polypeptide(L)'
;MTKHEKRDYGDLLYQAILTLKDLDECKKFFSDLCTVGELRSMEQRFEVAMLLSDGMIYNDILERTGASSATISRVNRCLHYGADGYRTVIPRLREKQGKEG
;
A
#
# COMPACT_ATOMS: atom_id res chain seq x y z
N MET A 1 26.68 -13.91 17.60
CA MET A 1 26.46 -13.38 17.33
C MET A 1 26.32 -12.32 17.31
N THR A 2 26.48 -12.42 17.40
CA THR A 2 26.30 -11.61 17.35
C THR A 2 25.97 -10.69 16.97
N LYS A 3 26.00 -10.57 17.03
CA LYS A 3 25.77 -9.77 16.65
C LYS A 3 25.29 -9.08 16.01
N HIS A 4 25.24 -9.26 15.85
CA HIS A 4 24.93 -8.62 15.28
C HIS A 4 24.33 -7.95 14.93
N GLU A 5 24.29 -8.42 15.33
CA GLU A 5 23.77 -7.96 15.10
C GLU A 5 23.09 -6.99 14.38
N LYS A 6 23.37 -6.39 13.80
CA LYS A 6 22.78 -5.52 12.93
C LYS A 6 22.28 -6.15 11.77
N ARG A 7 21.22 -6.77 11.89
CA ARG A 7 20.66 -7.47 10.85
C ARG A 7 19.68 -6.63 10.13
N ASP A 8 19.53 -6.78 8.83
CA ASP A 8 18.56 -6.07 8.04
C ASP A 8 17.26 -6.84 8.00
N TYR A 9 16.46 -6.66 9.01
CA TYR A 9 15.19 -7.36 9.12
C TYR A 9 14.20 -6.89 8.08
N GLY A 10 14.39 -5.68 7.51
CA GLY A 10 13.52 -5.18 6.48
C GLY A 10 13.50 -6.03 5.22
N ASP A 11 14.70 -6.46 4.80
CA ASP A 11 14.79 -7.31 3.62
C ASP A 11 14.07 -8.63 3.83
N LEU A 12 14.15 -9.18 5.02
CA LEU A 12 13.51 -10.44 5.31
C LEU A 12 12.00 -10.36 5.12
N LEU A 13 11.39 -9.28 5.59
CA LEU A 13 9.96 -9.07 5.40
C LEU A 13 9.59 -9.00 3.92
N TYR A 14 10.33 -8.21 3.16
CA TYR A 14 10.02 -8.05 1.74
C TYR A 14 10.21 -9.34 0.97
N GLN A 15 11.23 -10.11 1.33
CA GLN A 15 11.43 -11.42 0.72
C GLN A 15 10.26 -12.35 1.04
N ALA A 16 9.75 -12.29 2.28
CA ALA A 16 8.59 -13.11 2.65
C ALA A 16 7.36 -12.72 1.83
N ILE A 17 7.14 -11.42 1.64
CA ILE A 17 6.01 -10.96 0.86
C ILE A 17 6.08 -11.50 -0.57
N LEU A 18 7.29 -11.56 -1.13
CA LEU A 18 7.44 -12.04 -2.50
C LEU A 18 7.18 -13.55 -2.67
N THR A 19 7.02 -14.29 -1.57
CA THR A 19 6.66 -15.70 -1.67
C THR A 19 5.16 -15.94 -1.73
N LEU A 20 4.36 -14.91 -1.48
CA LEU A 20 2.90 -15.04 -1.48
C LEU A 20 2.40 -15.33 -2.88
N LYS A 21 1.51 -16.30 -3.00
CA LYS A 21 1.10 -16.81 -4.30
C LYS A 21 -0.25 -16.33 -4.78
N ASP A 22 -1.14 -15.98 -3.86
CA ASP A 22 -2.47 -15.56 -4.24
C ASP A 22 -3.04 -14.60 -3.21
N LEU A 23 -4.23 -14.11 -3.50
CA LEU A 23 -4.88 -13.12 -2.65
C LEU A 23 -5.17 -13.66 -1.26
N ASP A 24 -5.58 -14.93 -1.17
CA ASP A 24 -5.90 -15.54 0.10
C ASP A 24 -4.68 -15.59 1.01
N GLU A 25 -3.55 -16.02 0.48
CA GLU A 25 -2.29 -16.06 1.25
C GLU A 25 -1.87 -14.66 1.68
N CYS A 26 -2.04 -13.69 0.79
CA CYS A 26 -1.69 -12.31 1.10
C CYS A 26 -2.51 -11.80 2.27
N LYS A 27 -3.81 -12.02 2.25
CA LYS A 27 -4.68 -11.58 3.34
C LYS A 27 -4.33 -12.26 4.65
N LYS A 28 -4.05 -13.55 4.61
CA LYS A 28 -3.69 -14.29 5.83
C LYS A 28 -2.39 -13.78 6.42
N PHE A 29 -1.40 -13.57 5.57
CA PHE A 29 -0.10 -13.11 6.05
C PHE A 29 -0.21 -11.75 6.72
N PHE A 30 -0.89 -10.81 6.07
CA PHE A 30 -1.01 -9.47 6.63
C PHE A 30 -1.91 -9.44 7.86
N SER A 31 -2.91 -10.33 7.93
CA SER A 31 -3.73 -10.44 9.14
C SER A 31 -2.90 -10.86 10.35
N ASP A 32 -1.92 -11.75 10.14
CA ASP A 32 -1.03 -12.16 11.23
C ASP A 32 -0.01 -11.08 11.56
N LEU A 33 0.49 -10.41 10.55
CA LEU A 33 1.58 -9.46 10.71
C LEU A 33 1.14 -8.16 11.35
N CYS A 34 -0.04 -7.68 11.00
CA CYS A 34 -0.51 -6.34 11.36
C CYS A 34 -1.71 -6.39 12.27
N THR A 35 -1.88 -5.35 13.08
CA THR A 35 -3.14 -5.16 13.80
C THR A 35 -4.23 -4.77 12.81
N VAL A 36 -5.49 -4.91 13.24
CA VAL A 36 -6.63 -4.51 12.41
C VAL A 36 -6.54 -3.04 12.04
N GLY A 37 -6.16 -2.20 13.01
CA GLY A 37 -6.04 -0.76 12.74
C GLY A 37 -4.95 -0.45 11.75
N GLU A 38 -3.81 -1.15 11.85
CA GLU A 38 -2.72 -0.96 10.90
C GLU A 38 -3.14 -1.34 9.50
N LEU A 39 -3.85 -2.47 9.36
CA LEU A 39 -4.34 -2.89 8.05
C LEU A 39 -5.31 -1.88 7.47
N ARG A 40 -6.25 -1.41 8.30
CA ARG A 40 -7.23 -0.43 7.83
C ARG A 40 -6.55 0.83 7.33
N SER A 41 -5.52 1.27 8.06
CA SER A 41 -4.77 2.47 7.66
C SER A 41 -4.07 2.26 6.33
N MET A 42 -3.46 1.10 6.13
CA MET A 42 -2.77 0.82 4.88
C MET A 42 -3.74 0.71 3.72
N GLU A 43 -4.86 0.04 3.94
CA GLU A 43 -5.90 -0.09 2.92
C GLU A 43 -6.43 1.28 2.52
N GLN A 44 -6.66 2.14 3.50
CA GLN A 44 -7.16 3.49 3.23
C GLN A 44 -6.15 4.30 2.43
N ARG A 45 -4.88 4.25 2.84
CA ARG A 45 -3.84 4.99 2.12
C ARG A 45 -3.72 4.52 0.68
N PHE A 46 -3.83 3.22 0.45
CA PHE A 46 -3.74 2.71 -0.91
C PHE A 46 -4.95 3.12 -1.75
N GLU A 47 -6.14 3.09 -1.14
CA GLU A 47 -7.33 3.56 -1.84
C GLU A 47 -7.20 5.05 -2.22
N VAL A 48 -6.69 5.86 -1.29
CA VAL A 48 -6.44 7.28 -1.57
C VAL A 48 -5.47 7.43 -2.75
N ALA A 49 -4.40 6.63 -2.76
CA ALA A 49 -3.42 6.69 -3.85
C ALA A 49 -4.07 6.35 -5.20
N MET A 50 -4.94 5.34 -5.22
CA MET A 50 -5.65 4.97 -6.44
C MET A 50 -6.53 6.12 -6.94
N LEU A 51 -7.28 6.74 -6.04
CA LEU A 51 -8.20 7.81 -6.42
C LEU A 51 -7.46 9.07 -6.86
N LEU A 52 -6.36 9.40 -6.19
CA LEU A 52 -5.51 10.50 -6.63
C LEU A 52 -4.93 10.22 -8.01
N SER A 53 -4.54 8.99 -8.24
CA SER A 53 -3.99 8.58 -9.53
C SER A 53 -5.03 8.71 -10.64
N ASP A 54 -6.31 8.57 -10.29
CA ASP A 54 -7.42 8.74 -11.23
C ASP A 54 -7.79 10.20 -11.45
N GLY A 55 -7.17 11.11 -10.73
CA GLY A 55 -7.47 12.53 -10.88
C GLY A 55 -8.61 13.05 -10.02
N MET A 56 -9.05 12.25 -9.05
CA MET A 56 -10.14 12.69 -8.17
C MET A 56 -9.67 13.83 -7.28
N ILE A 57 -10.53 14.81 -7.06
CA ILE A 57 -10.16 15.96 -6.23
C ILE A 57 -10.26 15.60 -4.74
N TYR A 58 -9.54 16.37 -3.92
CA TYR A 58 -9.40 16.08 -2.48
C TYR A 58 -10.73 15.95 -1.75
N ASN A 59 -11.67 16.86 -1.99
CA ASN A 59 -12.94 16.82 -1.26
C ASN A 59 -13.71 15.54 -1.54
N ASP A 60 -13.68 15.07 -2.78
CA ASP A 60 -14.35 13.84 -3.15
C ASP A 60 -13.67 12.63 -2.52
N ILE A 61 -12.34 12.67 -2.43
CA ILE A 61 -11.59 11.61 -1.79
C ILE A 61 -11.92 11.55 -0.30
N LEU A 62 -11.98 12.72 0.35
CA LEU A 62 -12.36 12.80 1.77
C LEU A 62 -13.69 12.12 2.01
N GLU A 63 -14.68 12.46 1.19
CA GLU A 63 -16.02 11.89 1.35
C GLU A 63 -16.03 10.39 1.10
N ARG A 64 -15.31 9.98 0.08
CA ARG A 64 -15.38 8.58 -0.34
C ARG A 64 -14.61 7.66 0.60
N THR A 65 -13.47 8.09 1.12
CA THR A 65 -12.59 7.22 1.88
C THR A 65 -12.64 7.45 3.37
N GLY A 66 -13.13 8.60 3.81
CA GLY A 66 -13.05 8.97 5.21
C GLY A 66 -11.65 9.33 5.68
N ALA A 67 -10.69 9.40 4.77
CA ALA A 67 -9.32 9.78 5.12
C ALA A 67 -9.27 11.27 5.47
N SER A 68 -8.38 11.62 6.41
CA SER A 68 -8.18 13.03 6.74
C SER A 68 -7.43 13.74 5.61
N SER A 69 -7.56 15.06 5.57
CA SER A 69 -6.82 15.84 4.57
C SER A 69 -5.32 15.67 4.74
N ALA A 70 -4.86 15.48 5.98
CA ALA A 70 -3.43 15.23 6.23
C ALA A 70 -2.99 13.93 5.58
N THR A 71 -3.82 12.88 5.70
CA THR A 71 -3.51 11.60 5.07
C THR A 71 -3.46 11.73 3.56
N ILE A 72 -4.43 12.42 2.98
CA ILE A 72 -4.48 12.60 1.53
C ILE A 72 -3.26 13.37 1.04
N SER A 73 -2.90 14.44 1.75
CA SER A 73 -1.72 15.22 1.39
C SER A 73 -0.44 14.39 1.45
N ARG A 74 -0.32 13.57 2.50
CA ARG A 74 0.86 12.72 2.64
C ARG A 74 0.95 11.71 1.50
N VAL A 75 -0.17 11.07 1.17
CA VAL A 75 -0.18 10.09 0.07
C VAL A 75 0.14 10.77 -1.24
N ASN A 76 -0.42 11.95 -1.46
CA ASN A 76 -0.15 12.70 -2.68
C ASN A 76 1.33 13.03 -2.82
N ARG A 77 1.96 13.42 -1.71
CA ARG A 77 3.39 13.68 -1.75
C ARG A 77 4.18 12.43 -2.12
N CYS A 78 3.81 11.28 -1.54
CA CYS A 78 4.49 10.03 -1.86
C CYS A 78 4.30 9.62 -3.30
N LEU A 79 3.14 9.92 -3.88
CA LEU A 79 2.90 9.65 -5.29
C LEU A 79 3.85 10.42 -6.20
N HIS A 80 4.11 11.66 -5.85
CA HIS A 80 4.91 12.53 -6.71
C HIS A 80 6.40 12.53 -6.36
N TYR A 81 6.74 12.36 -5.09
CA TYR A 81 8.12 12.52 -4.63
C TYR A 81 8.59 11.39 -3.73
N GLY A 82 7.88 10.27 -3.75
CA GLY A 82 8.24 9.14 -2.90
C GLY A 82 9.24 8.20 -3.56
N ALA A 83 9.19 6.96 -3.15
CA ALA A 83 10.13 5.93 -3.60
C ALA A 83 9.65 5.18 -4.83
N ASP A 84 8.66 5.72 -5.53
CA ASP A 84 8.09 5.15 -6.76
C ASP A 84 7.29 3.87 -6.55
N GLY A 85 6.99 3.51 -5.30
CA GLY A 85 6.21 2.31 -5.01
C GLY A 85 4.81 2.37 -5.60
N TYR A 86 4.10 3.46 -5.35
CA TYR A 86 2.76 3.63 -5.93
C TYR A 86 2.81 3.68 -7.45
N ARG A 87 3.77 4.39 -7.99
CA ARG A 87 3.90 4.53 -9.43
C ARG A 87 4.20 3.20 -10.13
N THR A 88 4.82 2.29 -9.43
CA THR A 88 5.12 0.96 -9.95
C THR A 88 3.91 0.04 -9.84
N VAL A 89 3.27 0.05 -8.68
CA VAL A 89 2.22 -0.92 -8.37
C VAL A 89 0.90 -0.59 -9.03
N ILE A 90 0.51 0.69 -9.00
CA ILE A 90 -0.81 1.07 -9.47
C ILE A 90 -1.02 0.74 -10.96
N PRO A 91 -0.08 1.06 -11.87
CA PRO A 91 -0.28 0.69 -13.27
C PRO A 91 -0.38 -0.81 -13.48
N ARG A 92 0.41 -1.58 -12.73
CA ARG A 92 0.37 -3.04 -12.84
C ARG A 92 -0.98 -3.60 -12.40
N LEU A 93 -1.51 -3.05 -11.31
CA LEU A 93 -2.80 -3.49 -10.80
C LEU A 93 -3.91 -3.16 -11.79
N ARG A 94 -3.86 -1.98 -12.38
CA ARG A 94 -4.86 -1.57 -13.36
C ARG A 94 -4.83 -2.45 -14.59
N GLU A 95 -3.64 -2.78 -15.05
CA GLU A 95 -3.48 -3.65 -16.19
C GLU A 95 -4.06 -5.02 -15.90
N LYS A 96 -3.79 -5.55 -14.71
CA LYS A 96 -4.30 -6.85 -14.31
C LYS A 96 -5.83 -6.84 -14.23
N GLN A 97 -6.39 -5.77 -13.66
CA GLN A 97 -7.85 -5.63 -13.56
C GLN A 97 -8.49 -5.52 -14.93
N GLY A 98 -7.87 -4.79 -15.84
CA GLY A 98 -8.36 -4.65 -17.18
C GLY A 98 -8.40 -5.98 -17.92
N LYS A 99 -7.38 -6.79 -17.74
CA LYS A 99 -7.32 -8.10 -18.38
C LYS A 99 -8.36 -9.04 -17.81
N GLU A 100 -8.66 -8.91 -16.53
CA GLU A 100 -9.65 -9.77 -15.87
C GLU A 100 -11.07 -9.31 -16.14
N GLY A 101 -11.21 -8.02 -16.39
CA GLY A 101 -12.49 -7.43 -16.62
C GLY A 101 -12.93 -7.57 -18.04
#